data_e89e5169514d5a07084409fc38c5330f
#
_entry.id   e89e5169514d5a07084409fc38c5330f
#
_cell.length_a   1.000
_cell.length_b   1.000
_cell.length_c   1.000
_cell.angle_alpha   90.00
_cell.angle_beta   90.00
_cell.angle_gamma   90.00
#
_symmetry.space_group_name_H-M   'P 1'
#
loop_
_entity.id
_entity.type
_entity.pdbx_description
1 polymer ?
#
loop_
_entity_poly.entity_id
_entity_poly.type
_entity_poly.pdbx_seq_one_letter_code
_entity_poly.pdbx_strand_id
1 'polypeptide(L)'
;MCAAGVPQRWLGGCAARAKDCGQGWLESAHSLYYFYSKTSMSDRLAVLSQYLLPKQALTALMGRLAQAQAGGLTTAVIRRFIARYGVDMAEAAESDPAAYASFNEFFTRALKPGARPLACADWVCPVDGAISQIGAIEGEQIFQAKGHSYSATALVGGDATLARQFDNGHFATIYLSPRDYHRIHMPCAGRLQRMIYVPGELFSVNPVTARGVPGLFARNERVVCVFDTDHGPMVLVLVGATIVGSMGTVWHGIVNPPRPGRIQDCHYGDQSITLGQGEEMGRFQLGSTVVMLFPASAGLRFNEQWTHAAPVRLGQVMARRSAD
;
A
#
# COMPACT_ATOMS: atom_id res chain seq x y z
N MET A 1 43.27 53.18 38.07
CA MET A 1 42.52 54.24 37.33
C MET A 1 41.82 53.58 36.17
N CYS A 2 40.56 53.91 36.03
CA CYS A 2 39.61 53.60 34.94
C CYS A 2 38.96 52.20 34.95
N ALA A 3 37.78 52.22 35.53
CA ALA A 3 36.69 51.29 35.26
C ALA A 3 36.06 51.49 33.90
N ALA A 4 35.61 50.42 33.27
CA ALA A 4 34.60 50.46 32.20
C ALA A 4 33.92 49.05 32.20
N GLY A 5 32.79 48.90 32.57
CA GLY A 5 31.47 48.97 32.05
C GLY A 5 31.13 47.69 31.25
N VAL A 6 30.49 46.67 31.95
CA VAL A 6 29.86 45.50 31.28
C VAL A 6 28.45 45.89 30.86
N PRO A 7 28.03 45.72 29.59
CA PRO A 7 26.65 45.97 29.22
C PRO A 7 25.77 44.74 29.56
N GLN A 8 24.78 44.97 30.39
CA GLN A 8 23.61 44.09 30.56
C GLN A 8 22.76 44.07 29.27
N ARG A 9 22.88 43.02 28.53
CA ARG A 9 21.87 42.61 27.52
C ARG A 9 22.06 41.15 27.17
N TRP A 10 21.38 40.27 27.87
CA TRP A 10 21.08 38.88 27.42
C TRP A 10 20.20 38.19 28.51
N LEU A 11 18.99 38.70 28.75
CA LEU A 11 17.94 37.98 29.49
C LEU A 11 16.54 38.20 28.87
N GLY A 12 16.43 38.17 27.58
CA GLY A 12 15.15 38.38 26.88
C GLY A 12 14.75 37.32 25.85
N GLY A 13 15.55 36.28 25.67
CA GLY A 13 15.35 35.35 24.52
C GLY A 13 14.83 33.94 24.81
N CYS A 14 14.75 33.50 26.08
CA CYS A 14 14.36 32.12 26.41
C CYS A 14 12.89 31.92 26.76
N ALA A 15 12.13 32.96 27.10
CA ALA A 15 10.74 32.82 27.51
C ALA A 15 9.73 32.70 26.34
N ALA A 16 10.08 33.19 25.14
CA ALA A 16 9.21 33.15 23.99
C ALA A 16 9.21 31.79 23.24
N ARG A 17 10.31 31.02 23.29
CA ARG A 17 10.40 29.70 22.64
C ARG A 17 9.74 28.57 23.44
N ALA A 18 9.49 28.72 24.70
CA ALA A 18 8.81 27.70 25.53
C ALA A 18 7.29 27.71 25.35
N LYS A 19 6.70 28.84 24.92
CA LYS A 19 5.26 28.91 24.66
C LYS A 19 4.86 28.31 23.31
N ASP A 20 5.67 28.43 22.26
CA ASP A 20 5.37 27.86 20.96
C ASP A 20 5.54 26.32 20.91
N CYS A 21 6.46 25.77 21.71
CA CYS A 21 6.63 24.32 21.80
C CYS A 21 5.45 23.63 22.53
N GLY A 22 4.81 24.31 23.49
CA GLY A 22 3.66 23.77 24.23
C GLY A 22 2.35 23.82 23.47
N GLN A 23 2.16 24.80 22.60
CA GLN A 23 0.93 24.93 21.80
C GLN A 23 0.88 23.90 20.66
N GLY A 24 2.00 23.62 19.99
CA GLY A 24 2.07 22.60 18.94
C GLY A 24 1.75 21.18 19.45
N TRP A 25 2.15 20.84 20.66
CA TRP A 25 1.82 19.56 21.31
C TRP A 25 0.34 19.46 21.72
N LEU A 26 -0.25 20.56 22.18
CA LEU A 26 -1.67 20.61 22.56
C LEU A 26 -2.60 20.58 21.33
N GLU A 27 -2.23 21.21 20.22
CA GLU A 27 -2.97 21.12 18.97
C GLU A 27 -2.85 19.75 18.33
N SER A 28 -1.67 19.10 18.34
CA SER A 28 -1.49 17.72 17.91
C SER A 28 -2.25 16.74 18.78
N ALA A 29 -2.26 16.93 20.10
CA ALA A 29 -3.04 16.10 21.03
C ALA A 29 -4.56 16.32 20.87
N HIS A 30 -5.01 17.54 20.60
CA HIS A 30 -6.42 17.84 20.31
C HIS A 30 -6.86 17.27 18.96
N SER A 31 -6.01 17.36 17.93
CA SER A 31 -6.25 16.73 16.62
C SER A 31 -6.33 15.20 16.74
N LEU A 32 -5.43 14.59 17.50
CA LEU A 32 -5.47 13.16 17.83
C LEU A 32 -6.73 12.78 18.63
N TYR A 33 -7.13 13.60 19.61
CA TYR A 33 -8.34 13.34 20.42
C TYR A 33 -9.64 13.51 19.59
N TYR A 34 -9.69 14.46 18.65
CA TYR A 34 -10.82 14.65 17.74
C TYR A 34 -10.95 13.53 16.73
N PHE A 35 -9.82 12.94 16.29
CA PHE A 35 -9.79 11.76 15.44
C PHE A 35 -10.21 10.48 16.20
N TYR A 36 -9.98 10.42 17.51
CA TYR A 36 -10.28 9.27 18.35
C TYR A 36 -11.78 9.12 18.68
N SER A 37 -12.58 10.17 18.59
CA SER A 37 -13.94 10.17 19.13
C SER A 37 -15.08 9.83 18.17
N LYS A 38 -14.83 9.57 16.88
CA LYS A 38 -15.90 9.31 15.88
C LYS A 38 -15.72 8.02 15.08
N THR A 39 -15.67 6.86 15.73
CA THR A 39 -16.21 5.67 15.07
C THR A 39 -17.72 5.70 15.22
N SER A 40 -18.40 5.97 14.11
CA SER A 40 -19.86 5.95 14.07
C SER A 40 -20.35 4.53 14.41
N MET A 41 -21.57 4.41 14.91
CA MET A 41 -22.20 3.10 15.11
C MET A 41 -22.19 2.27 13.81
N SER A 42 -22.34 2.93 12.67
CA SER A 42 -22.24 2.30 11.34
C SER A 42 -20.87 1.71 11.05
N ASP A 43 -19.77 2.36 11.46
CA ASP A 43 -18.41 1.83 11.27
C ASP A 43 -18.19 0.55 12.09
N ARG A 44 -18.70 0.53 13.34
CA ARG A 44 -18.62 -0.66 14.21
C ARG A 44 -19.40 -1.84 13.64
N LEU A 45 -20.60 -1.59 13.12
CA LEU A 45 -21.41 -2.60 12.45
C LEU A 45 -20.75 -3.11 11.17
N ALA A 46 -20.14 -2.21 10.38
CA ALA A 46 -19.41 -2.57 9.18
C ALA A 46 -18.16 -3.43 9.48
N VAL A 47 -17.44 -3.15 10.59
CA VAL A 47 -16.33 -3.99 11.05
C VAL A 47 -16.84 -5.32 11.59
N LEU A 48 -17.90 -5.34 12.39
CA LEU A 48 -18.46 -6.58 12.95
C LEU A 48 -18.95 -7.51 11.84
N SER A 49 -19.61 -7.00 10.81
CA SER A 49 -20.04 -7.79 9.67
C SER A 49 -18.87 -8.50 8.95
N GLN A 50 -17.67 -7.92 8.95
CA GLN A 50 -16.47 -8.55 8.38
C GLN A 50 -16.05 -9.83 9.12
N TYR A 51 -16.38 -9.97 10.41
CA TYR A 51 -16.08 -11.19 11.17
C TYR A 51 -17.11 -12.30 10.93
N LEU A 52 -18.34 -11.95 10.57
CA LEU A 52 -19.45 -12.90 10.40
C LEU A 52 -19.58 -13.42 8.96
N LEU A 53 -19.07 -12.69 7.97
CA LEU A 53 -19.19 -13.07 6.56
C LEU A 53 -18.31 -14.30 6.24
N PRO A 54 -18.81 -15.28 5.45
CA PRO A 54 -18.02 -16.39 4.93
C PRO A 54 -17.12 -15.90 3.78
N LYS A 55 -16.12 -15.09 4.13
CA LYS A 55 -15.27 -14.33 3.17
C LYS A 55 -14.65 -15.18 2.08
N GLN A 56 -14.17 -16.38 2.44
CA GLN A 56 -13.53 -17.29 1.46
C GLN A 56 -14.53 -17.82 0.41
N ALA A 57 -15.71 -18.24 0.86
CA ALA A 57 -16.75 -18.74 -0.06
C ALA A 57 -17.26 -17.60 -0.96
N LEU A 58 -17.51 -16.43 -0.39
CA LEU A 58 -17.91 -15.23 -1.15
C LEU A 58 -16.86 -14.84 -2.17
N THR A 59 -15.59 -14.84 -1.79
CA THR A 59 -14.46 -14.50 -2.69
C THR A 59 -14.32 -15.53 -3.81
N ALA A 60 -14.47 -16.82 -3.51
CA ALA A 60 -14.43 -17.87 -4.54
C ALA A 60 -15.58 -17.73 -5.54
N LEU A 61 -16.80 -17.45 -5.06
CA LEU A 61 -17.97 -17.24 -5.92
C LEU A 61 -17.76 -16.00 -6.81
N MET A 62 -17.38 -14.87 -6.22
CA MET A 62 -17.14 -13.61 -6.95
C MET A 62 -16.00 -13.75 -7.96
N GLY A 63 -14.94 -14.48 -7.62
CA GLY A 63 -13.86 -14.78 -8.55
C GLY A 63 -14.33 -15.55 -9.78
N ARG A 64 -15.19 -16.56 -9.60
CA ARG A 64 -15.81 -17.30 -10.73
C ARG A 64 -16.70 -16.41 -11.59
N LEU A 65 -17.54 -15.58 -10.95
CA LEU A 65 -18.41 -14.65 -11.66
C LEU A 65 -17.62 -13.60 -12.45
N ALA A 66 -16.53 -13.08 -11.85
CA ALA A 66 -15.67 -12.09 -12.49
C ALA A 66 -14.88 -12.66 -13.70
N GLN A 67 -14.65 -13.98 -13.73
CA GLN A 67 -14.01 -14.67 -14.83
C GLN A 67 -15.01 -15.11 -15.92
N ALA A 68 -16.32 -15.10 -15.61
CA ALA A 68 -17.34 -15.56 -16.55
C ALA A 68 -17.39 -14.68 -17.79
N GLN A 69 -17.48 -15.32 -18.95
CA GLN A 69 -17.62 -14.70 -20.26
C GLN A 69 -19.08 -14.79 -20.72
N ALA A 70 -19.92 -13.89 -20.21
CA ALA A 70 -21.37 -13.91 -20.44
C ALA A 70 -21.83 -12.87 -21.49
N GLY A 71 -20.93 -12.43 -22.38
CA GLY A 71 -21.23 -11.51 -23.48
C GLY A 71 -21.89 -10.21 -23.00
N GLY A 72 -23.09 -9.90 -23.52
CA GLY A 72 -23.79 -8.66 -23.17
C GLY A 72 -24.06 -8.46 -21.70
N LEU A 73 -24.21 -9.53 -20.90
CA LEU A 73 -24.36 -9.43 -19.44
C LEU A 73 -23.06 -8.93 -18.78
N THR A 74 -21.90 -9.47 -19.20
CA THR A 74 -20.59 -8.99 -18.76
C THR A 74 -20.44 -7.50 -19.05
N THR A 75 -20.75 -7.07 -20.29
CA THR A 75 -20.71 -5.67 -20.70
C THR A 75 -21.63 -4.79 -19.84
N ALA A 76 -22.85 -5.26 -19.55
CA ALA A 76 -23.79 -4.51 -18.69
C ALA A 76 -23.26 -4.34 -17.26
N VAL A 77 -22.65 -5.38 -16.67
CA VAL A 77 -22.01 -5.33 -15.36
C VAL A 77 -20.85 -4.33 -15.36
N ILE A 78 -19.98 -4.40 -16.38
CA ILE A 78 -18.84 -3.47 -16.52
C ILE A 78 -19.35 -2.02 -16.63
N ARG A 79 -20.32 -1.72 -17.48
CA ARG A 79 -20.89 -0.36 -17.63
C ARG A 79 -21.49 0.16 -16.32
N ARG A 80 -22.23 -0.71 -15.60
CA ARG A 80 -22.77 -0.35 -14.29
C ARG A 80 -21.66 -0.05 -13.27
N PHE A 81 -20.59 -0.83 -13.29
CA PHE A 81 -19.43 -0.62 -12.43
C PHE A 81 -18.71 0.70 -12.73
N ILE A 82 -18.46 0.99 -14.01
CA ILE A 82 -17.88 2.26 -14.46
C ILE A 82 -18.71 3.44 -13.96
N ALA A 83 -20.04 3.41 -14.18
CA ALA A 83 -20.94 4.46 -13.75
C ALA A 83 -20.99 4.61 -12.20
N ARG A 84 -20.95 3.48 -11.47
CA ARG A 84 -21.05 3.47 -9.99
C ARG A 84 -19.82 4.01 -9.30
N TYR A 85 -18.63 3.71 -9.83
CA TYR A 85 -17.34 4.04 -9.22
C TYR A 85 -16.61 5.20 -9.91
N GLY A 86 -17.11 5.69 -11.03
CA GLY A 86 -16.47 6.77 -11.79
C GLY A 86 -15.13 6.35 -12.39
N VAL A 87 -15.08 5.16 -13.01
CA VAL A 87 -13.86 4.67 -13.67
C VAL A 87 -13.58 5.50 -14.90
N ASP A 88 -12.37 6.06 -15.01
CA ASP A 88 -11.93 6.78 -16.20
C ASP A 88 -11.47 5.79 -17.29
N MET A 89 -12.31 5.64 -18.31
CA MET A 89 -12.01 4.77 -19.46
C MET A 89 -11.18 5.49 -20.53
N ALA A 90 -11.02 6.82 -20.44
CA ALA A 90 -10.22 7.56 -21.41
C ALA A 90 -8.72 7.21 -21.31
N GLU A 91 -8.26 6.82 -20.12
CA GLU A 91 -6.88 6.38 -19.85
C GLU A 91 -6.64 4.90 -20.21
N ALA A 92 -7.70 4.08 -20.37
CA ALA A 92 -7.58 2.67 -20.68
C ALA A 92 -7.09 2.44 -22.12
N ALA A 93 -6.21 1.44 -22.32
CA ALA A 93 -5.75 1.05 -23.65
C ALA A 93 -6.92 0.61 -24.55
N GLU A 94 -7.89 -0.12 -23.95
CA GLU A 94 -9.17 -0.42 -24.57
C GLU A 94 -10.26 0.36 -23.83
N SER A 95 -10.94 1.24 -24.53
CA SER A 95 -11.95 2.14 -23.95
C SER A 95 -13.38 1.63 -24.07
N ASP A 96 -13.65 0.66 -24.97
CA ASP A 96 -14.98 0.07 -25.11
C ASP A 96 -15.22 -1.03 -24.07
N PRO A 97 -16.21 -0.87 -23.16
CA PRO A 97 -16.57 -1.92 -22.22
C PRO A 97 -17.02 -3.24 -22.85
N ALA A 98 -17.43 -3.22 -24.11
CA ALA A 98 -17.87 -4.41 -24.83
C ALA A 98 -16.70 -5.27 -25.35
N ALA A 99 -15.51 -4.71 -25.44
CA ALA A 99 -14.31 -5.42 -25.90
C ALA A 99 -13.72 -6.37 -24.83
N TYR A 100 -14.10 -6.21 -23.57
CA TYR A 100 -13.61 -7.08 -22.48
C TYR A 100 -14.43 -8.37 -22.40
N ALA A 101 -13.77 -9.51 -22.52
CA ALA A 101 -14.41 -10.82 -22.44
C ALA A 101 -14.94 -11.15 -21.04
N SER A 102 -14.30 -10.64 -19.98
CA SER A 102 -14.68 -10.85 -18.59
C SER A 102 -14.54 -9.58 -17.74
N PHE A 103 -15.18 -9.58 -16.56
CA PHE A 103 -15.01 -8.49 -15.61
C PHE A 103 -13.56 -8.40 -15.10
N ASN A 104 -12.88 -9.53 -14.92
CA ASN A 104 -11.46 -9.53 -14.50
C ASN A 104 -10.55 -8.88 -15.53
N GLU A 105 -10.80 -9.12 -16.82
CA GLU A 105 -10.03 -8.48 -17.89
C GLU A 105 -10.20 -6.95 -17.86
N PHE A 106 -11.43 -6.46 -17.74
CA PHE A 106 -11.71 -5.05 -17.53
C PHE A 106 -11.03 -4.50 -16.26
N PHE A 107 -11.12 -5.22 -15.15
CA PHE A 107 -10.58 -4.76 -13.87
C PHE A 107 -9.05 -4.65 -13.88
N THR A 108 -8.39 -5.56 -14.59
CA THR A 108 -6.93 -5.54 -14.80
C THR A 108 -6.52 -4.88 -16.12
N ARG A 109 -7.39 -4.01 -16.68
CA ARG A 109 -7.15 -3.30 -17.93
C ARG A 109 -5.78 -2.65 -17.99
N ALA A 110 -5.15 -2.63 -19.15
CA ALA A 110 -3.95 -1.86 -19.39
C ALA A 110 -4.30 -0.37 -19.56
N LEU A 111 -3.34 0.50 -19.30
CA LEU A 111 -3.43 1.92 -19.63
C LEU A 111 -2.80 2.18 -21.00
N LYS A 112 -3.21 3.28 -21.63
CA LYS A 112 -2.57 3.79 -22.84
C LYS A 112 -1.09 4.08 -22.60
N PRO A 113 -0.21 3.90 -23.59
CA PRO A 113 1.16 4.36 -23.50
C PRO A 113 1.21 5.86 -23.12
N GLY A 114 2.05 6.21 -22.14
CA GLY A 114 2.19 7.59 -21.66
C GLY A 114 1.10 8.08 -20.71
N ALA A 115 0.07 7.29 -20.38
CA ALA A 115 -0.97 7.69 -19.41
C ALA A 115 -0.40 7.85 -17.98
N ARG A 116 0.73 7.24 -17.69
CA ARG A 116 1.48 7.35 -16.42
C ARG A 116 2.95 7.61 -16.74
N PRO A 117 3.36 8.87 -16.97
CA PRO A 117 4.76 9.21 -17.16
C PRO A 117 5.55 8.97 -15.87
N LEU A 118 6.73 8.39 -15.99
CA LEU A 118 7.63 8.18 -14.86
C LEU A 118 8.37 9.48 -14.54
N ALA A 119 8.27 9.90 -13.29
CA ALA A 119 9.06 11.00 -12.78
C ALA A 119 10.54 10.59 -12.63
N CYS A 120 11.45 11.55 -12.79
CA CYS A 120 12.85 11.38 -12.45
C CYS A 120 13.02 11.40 -10.93
N ALA A 121 13.06 10.22 -10.30
CA ALA A 121 13.18 10.04 -8.86
C ALA A 121 13.81 8.68 -8.55
N ASP A 122 14.41 8.54 -7.36
CA ASP A 122 14.98 7.25 -6.93
C ASP A 122 13.89 6.20 -6.74
N TRP A 123 12.73 6.62 -6.23
CA TRP A 123 11.53 5.79 -6.13
C TRP A 123 10.31 6.51 -6.68
N VAL A 124 9.59 5.85 -7.56
CA VAL A 124 8.30 6.32 -8.08
C VAL A 124 7.14 5.56 -7.43
N CYS A 125 5.96 6.15 -7.44
CA CYS A 125 4.75 5.50 -6.98
C CYS A 125 4.46 4.24 -7.79
N PRO A 126 4.24 3.07 -7.16
CA PRO A 126 4.06 1.81 -7.89
C PRO A 126 2.64 1.57 -8.37
N VAL A 127 1.65 2.35 -7.90
CA VAL A 127 0.22 2.12 -8.14
C VAL A 127 -0.57 3.43 -8.19
N ASP A 128 -1.79 3.37 -8.73
CA ASP A 128 -2.81 4.39 -8.48
C ASP A 128 -3.54 4.06 -7.18
N GLY A 129 -3.85 5.07 -6.37
CA GLY A 129 -4.57 4.84 -5.12
C GLY A 129 -4.56 6.04 -4.18
N ALA A 130 -4.71 5.77 -2.89
CA ALA A 130 -4.60 6.75 -1.82
C ALA A 130 -3.68 6.24 -0.71
N ILE A 131 -2.88 7.13 -0.14
CA ILE A 131 -1.98 6.78 0.96
C ILE A 131 -2.80 6.41 2.19
N SER A 132 -2.68 5.18 2.64
CA SER A 132 -3.25 4.74 3.91
C SER A 132 -2.36 5.19 5.06
N GLN A 133 -1.08 4.82 5.01
CA GLN A 133 -0.06 5.24 5.98
C GLN A 133 1.32 5.26 5.35
N ILE A 134 2.21 6.09 5.90
CA ILE A 134 3.58 6.24 5.46
C ILE A 134 4.42 6.72 6.65
N GLY A 135 5.66 6.27 6.77
CA GLY A 135 6.54 6.73 7.83
C GLY A 135 7.72 5.82 8.13
N ALA A 136 8.31 6.03 9.29
CA ALA A 136 9.36 5.18 9.83
C ALA A 136 8.77 3.91 10.45
N ILE A 137 9.53 2.82 10.40
CA ILE A 137 9.30 1.60 11.17
C ILE A 137 9.96 1.81 12.54
N GLU A 138 9.23 1.66 13.63
CA GLU A 138 9.74 1.83 14.98
C GLU A 138 10.18 0.46 15.55
N GLY A 139 11.50 0.20 15.59
CA GLY A 139 11.99 -1.15 15.74
C GLY A 139 11.51 -2.01 14.57
N GLU A 140 10.63 -2.99 14.82
CA GLU A 140 9.94 -3.78 13.79
C GLU A 140 8.46 -3.37 13.60
N GLN A 141 7.97 -2.33 14.31
CA GLN A 141 6.56 -1.96 14.34
C GLN A 141 6.17 -1.02 13.21
N ILE A 142 5.16 -1.41 12.47
CA ILE A 142 4.57 -0.66 11.36
C ILE A 142 3.23 -0.11 11.82
N PHE A 143 3.08 1.22 11.76
CA PHE A 143 1.83 1.87 12.11
C PHE A 143 0.74 1.58 11.07
N GLN A 144 -0.44 1.14 11.52
CA GLN A 144 -1.56 0.83 10.65
C GLN A 144 -2.59 1.96 10.60
N ALA A 145 -3.23 2.22 11.70
CA ALA A 145 -4.24 3.27 11.90
C ALA A 145 -4.76 3.24 13.35
N LYS A 146 -5.24 4.36 13.90
CA LYS A 146 -6.01 4.42 15.15
C LYS A 146 -5.34 3.69 16.34
N GLY A 147 -4.03 3.85 16.48
CA GLY A 147 -3.26 3.20 17.53
C GLY A 147 -3.03 1.69 17.33
N HIS A 148 -3.33 1.16 16.16
CA HIS A 148 -2.99 -0.19 15.77
C HIS A 148 -1.68 -0.20 15.01
N SER A 149 -0.80 -1.13 15.36
CA SER A 149 0.43 -1.47 14.63
C SER A 149 0.50 -2.99 14.43
N TYR A 150 1.41 -3.40 13.59
CA TYR A 150 1.76 -4.81 13.39
C TYR A 150 3.27 -4.91 13.11
N SER A 151 3.87 -6.07 13.37
CA SER A 151 5.30 -6.24 13.15
C SER A 151 5.63 -6.52 11.70
N ALA A 152 6.80 -6.09 11.25
CA ALA A 152 7.35 -6.48 9.95
C ALA A 152 7.48 -8.01 9.85
N THR A 153 7.87 -8.69 10.94
CA THR A 153 7.92 -10.15 11.03
C THR A 153 6.56 -10.78 10.70
N ALA A 154 5.47 -10.27 11.29
CA ALA A 154 4.13 -10.78 10.98
C ALA A 154 3.74 -10.51 9.53
N LEU A 155 4.09 -9.34 8.98
CA LEU A 155 3.79 -8.97 7.60
C LEU A 155 4.46 -9.91 6.59
N VAL A 156 5.73 -10.26 6.80
CA VAL A 156 6.50 -11.12 5.89
C VAL A 156 6.29 -12.62 6.13
N GLY A 157 5.29 -13.00 6.92
CA GLY A 157 4.91 -14.41 7.12
C GLY A 157 5.68 -15.13 8.22
N GLY A 158 6.27 -14.41 9.17
CA GLY A 158 7.00 -14.98 10.32
C GLY A 158 8.51 -15.08 10.12
N ASP A 159 9.04 -14.67 8.98
CA ASP A 159 10.49 -14.66 8.71
C ASP A 159 11.17 -13.48 9.42
N ALA A 160 11.62 -13.71 10.66
CA ALA A 160 12.30 -12.70 11.47
C ALA A 160 13.67 -12.29 10.88
N THR A 161 14.31 -13.13 10.09
CA THR A 161 15.60 -12.81 9.46
C THR A 161 15.39 -11.81 8.33
N LEU A 162 14.37 -12.01 7.52
CA LEU A 162 13.97 -11.06 6.50
C LEU A 162 13.50 -9.74 7.14
N ALA A 163 12.65 -9.81 8.16
CA ALA A 163 12.07 -8.63 8.81
C ALA A 163 13.12 -7.70 9.41
N ARG A 164 14.15 -8.24 10.08
CA ARG A 164 15.26 -7.45 10.69
C ARG A 164 16.00 -6.56 9.70
N GLN A 165 15.98 -6.86 8.41
CA GLN A 165 16.60 -6.00 7.39
C GLN A 165 15.89 -4.64 7.26
N PHE A 166 14.67 -4.53 7.78
CA PHE A 166 13.82 -3.34 7.72
C PHE A 166 13.62 -2.66 9.08
N ASP A 167 14.27 -3.15 10.14
CA ASP A 167 14.21 -2.52 11.46
C ASP A 167 14.65 -1.06 11.38
N ASN A 168 13.85 -0.17 11.97
CA ASN A 168 14.05 1.27 11.94
C ASN A 168 14.14 1.87 10.51
N GLY A 169 13.68 1.14 9.52
CA GLY A 169 13.57 1.59 8.14
C GLY A 169 12.31 2.40 7.88
N HIS A 170 11.79 2.30 6.66
CA HIS A 170 10.62 3.06 6.23
C HIS A 170 9.57 2.15 5.61
N PHE A 171 8.31 2.57 5.69
CA PHE A 171 7.22 1.88 5.03
C PHE A 171 6.26 2.84 4.33
N ALA A 172 5.55 2.33 3.33
CA ALA A 172 4.40 3.01 2.73
C ALA A 172 3.29 1.99 2.47
N THR A 173 2.06 2.34 2.84
CA THR A 173 0.85 1.57 2.61
C THR A 173 -0.09 2.37 1.71
N ILE A 174 -0.43 1.84 0.53
CA ILE A 174 -1.29 2.48 -0.45
C ILE A 174 -2.52 1.60 -0.69
N TYR A 175 -3.69 2.18 -0.52
CA TYR A 175 -4.99 1.56 -0.79
C TYR A 175 -5.42 1.85 -2.21
N LEU A 176 -5.78 0.81 -2.97
CA LEU A 176 -6.35 0.91 -4.30
C LEU A 176 -7.87 0.76 -4.19
N SER A 177 -8.61 1.82 -4.53
CA SER A 177 -10.07 1.78 -4.58
C SER A 177 -10.57 1.09 -5.85
N PRO A 178 -11.83 0.64 -5.93
CA PRO A 178 -12.34 -0.08 -7.09
C PRO A 178 -12.20 0.62 -8.44
N ARG A 179 -12.13 1.95 -8.46
CA ARG A 179 -11.98 2.75 -9.69
C ARG A 179 -10.54 2.82 -10.20
N ASP A 180 -9.57 2.58 -9.31
CA ASP A 180 -8.18 2.80 -9.61
C ASP A 180 -7.62 1.75 -10.59
N TYR A 181 -6.43 1.96 -11.07
CA TYR A 181 -5.68 1.02 -11.89
C TYR A 181 -5.10 -0.07 -10.99
N HIS A 182 -5.30 -1.35 -11.33
CA HIS A 182 -4.99 -2.47 -10.44
C HIS A 182 -3.80 -3.32 -10.87
N ARG A 183 -2.91 -2.79 -11.71
CA ARG A 183 -1.58 -3.35 -11.93
C ARG A 183 -0.58 -2.64 -11.05
N ILE A 184 0.41 -3.39 -10.57
CA ILE A 184 1.45 -2.91 -9.68
C ILE A 184 2.74 -2.87 -10.48
N HIS A 185 3.50 -1.80 -10.31
CA HIS A 185 4.75 -1.56 -11.01
C HIS A 185 5.90 -1.41 -10.03
N MET A 186 7.12 -1.57 -10.50
CA MET A 186 8.31 -1.43 -9.68
C MET A 186 8.56 0.03 -9.30
N PRO A 187 8.73 0.37 -8.02
CA PRO A 187 9.05 1.73 -7.60
C PRO A 187 10.48 2.14 -7.96
N CYS A 188 11.40 1.21 -8.04
CA CYS A 188 12.77 1.34 -8.54
C CYS A 188 13.18 0.04 -9.23
N ALA A 189 14.30 0.03 -9.95
CA ALA A 189 14.82 -1.20 -10.53
C ALA A 189 15.23 -2.18 -9.42
N GLY A 190 15.00 -3.49 -9.67
CA GLY A 190 15.32 -4.50 -8.70
C GLY A 190 15.34 -5.92 -9.27
N ARG A 191 16.14 -6.79 -8.63
CA ARG A 191 16.23 -8.21 -8.94
C ARG A 191 15.43 -9.02 -7.93
N LEU A 192 14.50 -9.83 -8.40
CA LEU A 192 13.67 -10.68 -7.56
C LEU A 192 14.53 -11.77 -6.88
N GLN A 193 14.39 -11.86 -5.55
CA GLN A 193 15.05 -12.87 -4.73
C GLN A 193 14.07 -13.96 -4.29
N ARG A 194 12.93 -13.55 -3.75
CA ARG A 194 11.93 -14.45 -3.17
C ARG A 194 10.52 -13.96 -3.43
N MET A 195 9.59 -14.89 -3.52
CA MET A 195 8.16 -14.63 -3.46
C MET A 195 7.54 -15.57 -2.43
N ILE A 196 6.90 -15.00 -1.40
CA ILE A 196 6.32 -15.75 -0.30
C ILE A 196 4.80 -15.56 -0.33
N TYR A 197 4.06 -16.61 -0.60
CA TYR A 197 2.62 -16.62 -0.38
C TYR A 197 2.33 -16.89 1.09
N VAL A 198 1.59 -16.02 1.73
CA VAL A 198 1.16 -16.14 3.12
C VAL A 198 -0.36 -16.26 3.17
N PRO A 199 -0.89 -17.43 3.58
CA PRO A 199 -2.32 -17.61 3.73
C PRO A 199 -2.86 -16.73 4.87
N GLY A 200 -4.12 -16.34 4.78
CA GLY A 200 -4.70 -15.48 5.79
C GLY A 200 -6.20 -15.26 5.61
N GLU A 201 -6.68 -14.28 6.33
CA GLU A 201 -8.04 -13.79 6.24
C GLU A 201 -8.24 -12.97 4.95
N LEU A 202 -9.48 -12.60 4.69
CA LEU A 202 -9.87 -11.74 3.58
C LEU A 202 -10.78 -10.61 4.10
N PHE A 203 -10.29 -9.83 5.06
CA PHE A 203 -10.99 -8.62 5.48
C PHE A 203 -10.96 -7.58 4.36
N SER A 204 -12.00 -6.74 4.26
CA SER A 204 -11.92 -5.54 3.43
C SER A 204 -10.75 -4.66 3.88
N VAL A 205 -10.04 -4.05 2.94
CA VAL A 205 -8.88 -3.18 3.23
C VAL A 205 -9.20 -1.68 3.09
N ASN A 206 -10.51 -1.35 3.03
CA ASN A 206 -10.95 0.03 3.02
C ASN A 206 -10.58 0.78 4.32
N PRO A 207 -10.58 2.14 4.32
CA PRO A 207 -10.16 2.91 5.48
C PRO A 207 -10.94 2.63 6.77
N VAL A 208 -12.23 2.26 6.69
CA VAL A 208 -13.04 1.91 7.88
C VAL A 208 -12.54 0.64 8.53
N THR A 209 -12.32 -0.40 7.72
CA THR A 209 -11.81 -1.69 8.21
C THR A 209 -10.36 -1.58 8.68
N ALA A 210 -9.54 -0.80 8.00
CA ALA A 210 -8.15 -0.53 8.43
C ALA A 210 -8.09 0.16 9.81
N ARG A 211 -9.06 1.00 10.15
CA ARG A 211 -9.17 1.60 11.49
C ARG A 211 -9.76 0.67 12.55
N GLY A 212 -10.50 -0.36 12.14
CA GLY A 212 -11.29 -1.19 13.05
C GLY A 212 -10.74 -2.59 13.32
N VAL A 213 -9.86 -3.11 12.47
CA VAL A 213 -9.30 -4.49 12.57
C VAL A 213 -7.80 -4.39 12.88
N PRO A 214 -7.37 -4.74 14.11
CA PRO A 214 -5.95 -4.73 14.46
C PRO A 214 -5.14 -5.71 13.60
N GLY A 215 -3.97 -5.29 13.14
CA GLY A 215 -3.06 -6.11 12.35
C GLY A 215 -3.60 -6.51 10.98
N LEU A 216 -4.54 -5.74 10.41
CA LEU A 216 -5.29 -6.07 9.19
C LEU A 216 -4.39 -6.58 8.07
N PHE A 217 -3.33 -5.83 7.73
CA PHE A 217 -2.49 -6.14 6.58
C PHE A 217 -1.60 -7.38 6.81
N ALA A 218 -1.23 -7.67 8.06
CA ALA A 218 -0.50 -8.87 8.44
C ALA A 218 -1.42 -10.10 8.66
N ARG A 219 -2.75 -9.90 8.77
CA ARG A 219 -3.73 -10.97 8.91
C ARG A 219 -4.31 -11.43 7.58
N ASN A 220 -4.40 -10.53 6.60
CA ASN A 220 -4.95 -10.88 5.31
C ASN A 220 -3.99 -11.76 4.50
N GLU A 221 -4.58 -12.60 3.64
CA GLU A 221 -3.87 -13.33 2.58
C GLU A 221 -3.04 -12.36 1.76
N ARG A 222 -1.77 -12.70 1.48
CA ARG A 222 -0.85 -11.78 0.81
C ARG A 222 0.29 -12.49 0.10
N VAL A 223 0.87 -11.79 -0.85
CA VAL A 223 2.09 -12.20 -1.56
C VAL A 223 3.18 -11.19 -1.23
N VAL A 224 4.27 -11.67 -0.65
CA VAL A 224 5.46 -10.89 -0.28
C VAL A 224 6.51 -11.10 -1.35
N CYS A 225 6.91 -10.03 -2.04
CA CYS A 225 7.95 -10.06 -3.07
C CYS A 225 9.18 -9.33 -2.54
N VAL A 226 10.32 -10.02 -2.50
CA VAL A 226 11.59 -9.53 -1.98
C VAL A 226 12.52 -9.27 -3.15
N PHE A 227 13.02 -8.04 -3.24
CA PHE A 227 13.92 -7.59 -4.29
C PHE A 227 15.24 -7.08 -3.72
N ASP A 228 16.32 -7.35 -4.41
CA ASP A 228 17.58 -6.60 -4.27
C ASP A 228 17.53 -5.41 -5.21
N THR A 229 17.88 -4.23 -4.72
CA THR A 229 17.93 -2.98 -5.47
C THR A 229 19.24 -2.25 -5.22
N ASP A 230 19.56 -1.26 -6.04
CA ASP A 230 20.74 -0.39 -5.83
C ASP A 230 20.65 0.43 -4.52
N HIS A 231 19.47 0.45 -3.89
CA HIS A 231 19.21 1.13 -2.63
C HIS A 231 19.12 0.17 -1.43
N GLY A 232 19.55 -1.08 -1.60
CA GLY A 232 19.39 -2.15 -0.62
C GLY A 232 18.16 -3.02 -0.85
N PRO A 233 17.86 -3.96 0.07
CA PRO A 233 16.71 -4.83 -0.06
C PRO A 233 15.40 -4.04 0.00
N MET A 234 14.42 -4.48 -0.78
CA MET A 234 13.08 -3.91 -0.80
C MET A 234 12.05 -5.04 -0.72
N VAL A 235 11.02 -4.84 0.09
CA VAL A 235 9.85 -5.73 0.11
C VAL A 235 8.64 -4.99 -0.44
N LEU A 236 7.91 -5.65 -1.35
CA LEU A 236 6.65 -5.20 -1.86
C LEU A 236 5.60 -6.28 -1.60
N VAL A 237 4.59 -5.95 -0.78
CA VAL A 237 3.55 -6.88 -0.33
C VAL A 237 2.24 -6.55 -1.02
N LEU A 238 1.71 -7.52 -1.74
CA LEU A 238 0.37 -7.48 -2.31
C LEU A 238 -0.59 -8.07 -1.28
N VAL A 239 -1.47 -7.24 -0.72
CA VAL A 239 -2.44 -7.67 0.31
C VAL A 239 -3.82 -7.88 -0.31
N GLY A 240 -4.32 -9.10 -0.25
CA GLY A 240 -5.66 -9.46 -0.69
C GLY A 240 -6.76 -8.93 0.25
N ALA A 241 -8.01 -8.96 -0.21
CA ALA A 241 -9.16 -8.47 0.54
C ALA A 241 -10.43 -9.27 0.23
N THR A 242 -11.53 -8.98 0.92
CA THR A 242 -12.87 -9.54 0.61
C THR A 242 -13.22 -9.31 -0.85
N ILE A 243 -13.71 -10.35 -1.54
CA ILE A 243 -14.03 -10.37 -2.98
C ILE A 243 -12.76 -10.39 -3.86
N VAL A 244 -11.60 -10.03 -3.30
CA VAL A 244 -10.31 -9.93 -3.95
C VAL A 244 -9.46 -11.10 -3.49
N GLY A 245 -9.53 -12.13 -4.19
CA GLY A 245 -8.85 -13.32 -3.79
C GLY A 245 -7.89 -13.86 -4.85
N SER A 246 -7.42 -13.02 -5.74
CA SER A 246 -6.46 -13.45 -6.72
C SER A 246 -5.40 -12.38 -6.94
N MET A 247 -4.18 -12.77 -6.74
CA MET A 247 -2.99 -11.99 -6.99
C MET A 247 -2.13 -12.71 -8.01
N GLY A 248 -1.57 -11.97 -8.94
CA GLY A 248 -0.67 -12.52 -9.93
C GLY A 248 0.59 -11.68 -10.06
N THR A 249 1.70 -12.33 -10.41
CA THR A 249 2.97 -11.68 -10.72
C THR A 249 3.39 -12.02 -12.14
N VAL A 250 4.20 -11.16 -12.76
CA VAL A 250 4.62 -11.36 -14.17
C VAL A 250 5.53 -12.58 -14.35
N TRP A 251 6.21 -13.03 -13.29
CA TRP A 251 7.12 -14.18 -13.33
C TRP A 251 6.48 -15.50 -12.91
N HIS A 252 5.38 -15.48 -12.15
CA HIS A 252 4.74 -16.69 -11.65
C HIS A 252 3.35 -16.92 -12.26
N GLY A 253 2.73 -15.86 -12.82
CA GLY A 253 1.32 -15.88 -13.19
C GLY A 253 0.43 -15.75 -11.95
N ILE A 254 -0.70 -16.45 -11.90
CA ILE A 254 -1.62 -16.44 -10.78
C ILE A 254 -1.01 -17.18 -9.58
N VAL A 255 -0.85 -16.47 -8.46
CA VAL A 255 -0.29 -17.03 -7.23
C VAL A 255 -1.40 -17.72 -6.41
N ASN A 256 -2.57 -17.11 -6.36
CA ASN A 256 -3.75 -17.66 -5.67
C ASN A 256 -5.04 -17.39 -6.47
N PRO A 257 -6.03 -18.30 -6.60
CA PRO A 257 -5.95 -19.69 -6.15
C PRO A 257 -4.92 -20.53 -6.93
N PRO A 258 -4.52 -21.72 -6.42
CA PRO A 258 -5.07 -22.43 -5.25
C PRO A 258 -4.64 -21.80 -3.91
N ARG A 259 -5.39 -22.10 -2.83
CA ARG A 259 -5.11 -21.68 -1.45
C ARG A 259 -4.68 -22.88 -0.61
N PRO A 260 -3.39 -23.20 -0.55
CA PRO A 260 -2.92 -24.42 0.11
C PRO A 260 -3.02 -24.39 1.64
N GLY A 261 -3.43 -23.26 2.24
CA GLY A 261 -3.54 -23.11 3.70
C GLY A 261 -2.20 -23.08 4.44
N ARG A 262 -1.10 -23.05 3.72
CA ARG A 262 0.27 -22.98 4.26
C ARG A 262 1.10 -21.96 3.51
N ILE A 263 2.14 -21.46 4.16
CA ILE A 263 3.12 -20.58 3.52
C ILE A 263 3.83 -21.36 2.39
N GLN A 264 3.96 -20.69 1.24
CA GLN A 264 4.77 -21.15 0.13
C GLN A 264 5.86 -20.12 -0.12
N ASP A 265 7.12 -20.55 -0.02
CA ASP A 265 8.29 -19.71 -0.21
C ASP A 265 9.05 -20.18 -1.47
N CYS A 266 9.04 -19.33 -2.48
CA CYS A 266 9.66 -19.57 -3.77
C CYS A 266 10.90 -18.71 -3.91
N HIS A 267 12.06 -19.34 -4.13
CA HIS A 267 13.34 -18.67 -4.33
C HIS A 267 13.61 -18.47 -5.83
N TYR A 268 14.01 -17.25 -6.20
CA TYR A 268 14.25 -16.82 -7.58
C TYR A 268 15.66 -16.25 -7.80
N GLY A 269 16.49 -16.22 -6.77
CA GLY A 269 17.84 -15.62 -6.84
C GLY A 269 18.70 -16.14 -7.99
N ASP A 270 18.54 -17.41 -8.35
CA ASP A 270 19.30 -18.05 -9.44
C ASP A 270 18.70 -17.79 -10.85
N GLN A 271 17.47 -17.27 -10.93
CA GLN A 271 16.75 -17.09 -12.20
C GLN A 271 17.00 -15.73 -12.87
N SER A 272 17.74 -14.84 -12.22
CA SER A 272 18.09 -13.49 -12.73
C SER A 272 16.90 -12.66 -13.22
N ILE A 273 15.74 -12.78 -12.56
CA ILE A 273 14.55 -12.00 -12.89
C ILE A 273 14.78 -10.57 -12.41
N THR A 274 14.95 -9.66 -13.35
CA THR A 274 15.16 -8.23 -13.09
C THR A 274 14.02 -7.43 -13.71
N LEU A 275 13.51 -6.44 -12.98
CA LEU A 275 12.51 -5.51 -13.44
C LEU A 275 13.04 -4.09 -13.29
N GLY A 276 12.87 -3.27 -14.32
CA GLY A 276 13.20 -1.85 -14.31
C GLY A 276 12.18 -1.01 -13.54
N GLN A 277 12.56 0.22 -13.17
CA GLN A 277 11.62 1.17 -12.58
C GLN A 277 10.43 1.41 -13.51
N GLY A 278 9.21 1.33 -12.97
CA GLY A 278 7.98 1.49 -13.71
C GLY A 278 7.54 0.25 -14.52
N GLU A 279 8.29 -0.83 -14.54
CA GLU A 279 7.84 -2.08 -15.16
C GLU A 279 6.76 -2.78 -14.32
N GLU A 280 5.78 -3.41 -14.98
CA GLU A 280 4.74 -4.17 -14.28
C GLU A 280 5.34 -5.37 -13.56
N MET A 281 5.09 -5.49 -12.27
CA MET A 281 5.49 -6.64 -11.47
C MET A 281 4.35 -7.61 -11.18
N GLY A 282 3.11 -7.14 -11.22
CA GLY A 282 1.95 -7.97 -10.90
C GLY A 282 0.64 -7.21 -10.96
N ARG A 283 -0.44 -7.89 -10.58
CA ARG A 283 -1.79 -7.33 -10.62
C ARG A 283 -2.73 -8.00 -9.63
N PHE A 284 -3.75 -7.26 -9.25
CA PHE A 284 -4.87 -7.77 -8.46
C PHE A 284 -6.08 -8.02 -9.35
N GLN A 285 -6.75 -9.14 -9.12
CA GLN A 285 -8.02 -9.44 -9.79
C GLN A 285 -9.20 -9.05 -8.89
N LEU A 286 -9.34 -7.79 -8.52
CA LEU A 286 -10.32 -7.09 -7.67
C LEU A 286 -9.67 -6.51 -6.39
N GLY A 287 -9.79 -5.21 -6.15
CA GLY A 287 -9.35 -4.26 -5.10
C GLY A 287 -8.39 -4.70 -3.98
N SER A 288 -7.47 -3.81 -3.51
CA SER A 288 -6.37 -4.27 -2.68
C SER A 288 -5.55 -3.16 -2.02
N THR A 289 -4.49 -3.57 -1.36
CA THR A 289 -3.52 -2.67 -0.73
C THR A 289 -2.11 -3.18 -1.05
N VAL A 290 -1.22 -2.25 -1.32
CA VAL A 290 0.21 -2.51 -1.42
C VAL A 290 0.90 -1.97 -0.17
N VAL A 291 1.79 -2.77 0.42
CA VAL A 291 2.69 -2.34 1.50
C VAL A 291 4.12 -2.49 1.03
N MET A 292 4.91 -1.45 1.19
CA MET A 292 6.34 -1.45 0.84
C MET A 292 7.17 -1.29 2.10
N LEU A 293 8.30 -2.00 2.17
CA LEU A 293 9.31 -1.85 3.22
C LEU A 293 10.65 -1.51 2.59
N PHE A 294 11.35 -0.56 3.21
CA PHE A 294 12.66 -0.08 2.82
C PHE A 294 13.60 -0.09 4.03
N PRO A 295 14.86 -0.52 3.92
CA PRO A 295 15.79 -0.52 5.03
C PRO A 295 16.19 0.92 5.42
N ALA A 296 16.64 1.11 6.65
CA ALA A 296 17.15 2.40 7.11
C ALA A 296 18.33 2.91 6.23
N SER A 297 19.17 1.99 5.76
CA SER A 297 20.32 2.28 4.88
C SER A 297 19.94 2.84 3.50
N ALA A 298 18.67 2.72 3.08
CA ALA A 298 18.22 3.30 1.83
C ALA A 298 18.28 4.84 1.83
N GLY A 299 18.32 5.48 3.03
CA GLY A 299 18.34 6.93 3.17
C GLY A 299 17.11 7.58 2.52
N LEU A 300 15.96 6.94 2.60
CA LEU A 300 14.75 7.31 1.87
C LEU A 300 14.08 8.53 2.54
N ARG A 301 13.80 9.54 1.72
CA ARG A 301 12.99 10.70 2.11
C ARG A 301 11.74 10.77 1.24
N PHE A 302 10.59 10.55 1.85
CA PHE A 302 9.31 10.62 1.16
C PHE A 302 9.00 12.03 0.66
N ASN A 303 8.25 12.10 -0.44
CA ASN A 303 7.67 13.33 -0.94
C ASN A 303 6.76 13.95 0.15
N GLU A 304 6.96 15.22 0.45
CA GLU A 304 6.22 15.95 1.50
C GLU A 304 4.71 16.04 1.22
N GLN A 305 4.29 15.89 -0.03
CA GLN A 305 2.87 15.84 -0.41
C GLN A 305 2.22 14.49 -0.09
N TRP A 306 3.00 13.48 0.27
CA TRP A 306 2.53 12.16 0.62
C TRP A 306 2.03 12.14 2.07
N THR A 307 0.77 12.51 2.24
CA THR A 307 0.10 12.53 3.54
C THR A 307 -1.05 11.53 3.56
N HIS A 308 -1.56 11.22 4.76
CA HIS A 308 -2.72 10.32 4.91
C HIS A 308 -3.89 10.76 4.01
N ALA A 309 -4.49 9.81 3.32
CA ALA A 309 -5.57 9.95 2.35
C ALA A 309 -5.23 10.77 1.08
N ALA A 310 -3.99 11.24 0.90
CA ALA A 310 -3.60 11.90 -0.33
C ALA A 310 -3.72 10.93 -1.52
N PRO A 311 -4.34 11.33 -2.63
CA PRO A 311 -4.38 10.54 -3.85
C PRO A 311 -2.99 10.50 -4.48
N VAL A 312 -2.61 9.33 -4.98
CA VAL A 312 -1.34 9.11 -5.69
C VAL A 312 -1.58 8.36 -6.99
N ARG A 313 -0.70 8.58 -7.96
CA ARG A 313 -0.72 7.90 -9.24
C ARG A 313 0.62 7.23 -9.53
N LEU A 314 0.55 6.09 -10.19
CA LEU A 314 1.71 5.40 -10.74
C LEU A 314 2.66 6.38 -11.44
N GLY A 315 3.95 6.24 -11.19
CA GLY A 315 5.00 7.05 -11.81
C GLY A 315 5.29 8.39 -11.15
N GLN A 316 4.45 8.90 -10.24
CA GLN A 316 4.74 10.13 -9.49
C GLN A 316 5.94 9.95 -8.55
N VAL A 317 6.61 11.05 -8.20
CA VAL A 317 7.71 11.04 -7.21
C VAL A 317 7.18 10.50 -5.88
N MET A 318 7.66 9.33 -5.46
CA MET A 318 7.37 8.76 -4.14
C MET A 318 8.40 9.23 -3.13
N ALA A 319 9.66 9.05 -3.44
CA ALA A 319 10.75 9.38 -2.54
C ALA A 319 12.04 9.69 -3.31
N ARG A 320 12.96 10.36 -2.63
CA ARG A 320 14.33 10.59 -3.07
C ARG A 320 15.30 10.12 -2.00
N ARG A 321 16.51 9.82 -2.37
CA ARG A 321 17.58 9.59 -1.42
C ARG A 321 17.95 10.90 -0.73
N SER A 322 18.14 10.87 0.58
CA SER A 322 18.74 12.00 1.31
C SER A 322 20.10 12.29 0.69
N ALA A 323 20.37 13.54 0.34
CA ALA A 323 21.75 13.94 0.07
C ALA A 323 22.53 13.83 1.37
N ASP A 324 23.66 13.13 1.33
CA ASP A 324 24.62 13.02 2.44
C ASP A 324 25.14 14.42 2.84
#